data_e3f00fce55b84dd286556d703faf286f
#
_entry.id   e3f00fce55b84dd286556d703faf286f
#
_cell.length_a   1.000
_cell.length_b   1.000
_cell.length_c   1.000
_cell.angle_alpha   90.00
_cell.angle_beta   90.00
_cell.angle_gamma   90.00
#
_symmetry.space_group_name_H-M   'P 1'
#
loop_
_entity.id
_entity.type
_entity.pdbx_description
1 polymer ?
#
loop_
_entity_poly.entity_id
_entity_poly.type
_entity_poly.pdbx_seq_one_letter_code
_entity_poly.pdbx_strand_id
1 'polypeptide(L)'
;MQLTKKAEGFSYQSFAQHNFRMIPQVSNLSDEQIRDIEIVSQVLPFKSNNYVVDQLINWNKVPDDPIYTLTFPRKEMLTDEHYQVMRKTMDAGASKDEIKKVAHAIRLQLNPHPAGQLEHNVPMIDDHKLAGMQHKYRETVLFFPSQGQTCHAYCSFCFRWPQFVGMDEWKFAMRETELLIKYLQEHTEVTDLLFTGGDPMIMKNKIFSTYIDALLEADIPNLQTIRIGTKVLGYWPYKFISDDDADDTLRTFEKIVKSGKNLAIMAHFNHPVELSTEAVKTAIKRVLQTGAQIRTQSPVMRNINADPDIWAAMWRQQVNLNCIPYYMFVARDTGAQHYFKVPLVEAWDIFRKAYQQVSGVCRTVRGPSMSAMPGKIQVLGIGETGGKKIMTLRFLQGRNPDWAARPFFAEYDDQAVWLTDLKPAFGDKQFFFEEELNLY
;
A
#
# COMPACT_ATOMS: atom_id res chain seq x y z
N MET A 1 -32.34 5.31 -15.89
CA MET A 1 -30.97 4.99 -16.31
C MET A 1 -30.96 3.56 -16.85
N GLN A 2 -30.78 3.36 -18.18
CA GLN A 2 -30.84 2.03 -18.79
C GLN A 2 -29.62 1.22 -18.30
N LEU A 3 -29.89 0.09 -17.64
CA LEU A 3 -28.90 -0.91 -17.28
C LEU A 3 -28.31 -1.48 -18.57
N THR A 4 -27.10 -1.11 -18.88
CA THR A 4 -26.31 -1.73 -19.95
C THR A 4 -26.16 -3.22 -19.63
N LYS A 5 -26.41 -4.08 -20.66
CA LYS A 5 -26.25 -5.54 -20.59
C LYS A 5 -25.03 -5.91 -19.78
N LYS A 6 -25.18 -6.84 -18.81
CA LYS A 6 -24.06 -7.52 -18.15
C LYS A 6 -23.09 -7.97 -19.24
N ALA A 7 -21.87 -7.43 -19.22
CA ALA A 7 -20.77 -8.00 -20.00
C ALA A 7 -20.62 -9.46 -19.57
N GLU A 8 -20.43 -10.39 -20.51
CA GLU A 8 -20.17 -11.79 -20.21
C GLU A 8 -19.05 -11.86 -19.17
N GLY A 9 -19.38 -12.43 -18.00
CA GLY A 9 -18.62 -12.25 -16.78
C GLY A 9 -17.23 -12.86 -16.86
N PHE A 10 -16.20 -12.02 -16.79
CA PHE A 10 -14.83 -12.45 -16.52
C PHE A 10 -14.81 -12.95 -15.06
N SER A 11 -14.75 -14.26 -14.88
CA SER A 11 -14.81 -14.91 -13.56
C SER A 11 -13.46 -14.83 -12.88
N TYR A 12 -13.43 -14.42 -11.61
CA TYR A 12 -12.21 -14.34 -10.82
C TYR A 12 -11.57 -15.71 -10.61
N GLN A 13 -10.29 -15.84 -11.00
CA GLN A 13 -9.46 -16.99 -10.73
C GLN A 13 -8.15 -16.53 -10.08
N SER A 14 -7.82 -17.09 -8.91
CA SER A 14 -6.57 -16.77 -8.23
C SER A 14 -5.49 -17.82 -8.49
N PHE A 15 -4.25 -17.34 -8.57
CA PHE A 15 -3.05 -18.14 -8.68
C PHE A 15 -2.14 -17.84 -7.49
N ALA A 16 -1.68 -18.91 -6.84
CA ALA A 16 -0.79 -18.85 -5.68
C ALA A 16 0.28 -19.96 -5.81
N GLN A 17 1.13 -20.10 -4.82
CA GLN A 17 2.20 -21.10 -4.82
C GLN A 17 1.75 -22.51 -5.24
N HIS A 18 0.55 -22.94 -4.83
CA HIS A 18 0.06 -24.31 -5.06
C HIS A 18 -0.48 -24.54 -6.47
N ASN A 19 -0.82 -23.50 -7.23
CA ASN A 19 -1.50 -23.63 -8.53
C ASN A 19 -0.97 -22.68 -9.62
N PHE A 20 0.09 -21.92 -9.41
CA PHE A 20 0.59 -20.96 -10.41
C PHE A 20 1.05 -21.64 -11.71
N ARG A 21 1.43 -22.92 -11.68
CA ARG A 21 1.75 -23.71 -12.87
C ARG A 21 0.55 -23.96 -13.79
N MET A 22 -0.69 -23.63 -13.34
CA MET A 22 -1.90 -23.65 -14.18
C MET A 22 -1.99 -22.41 -15.09
N ILE A 23 -1.16 -21.39 -14.88
CA ILE A 23 -1.04 -20.22 -15.75
C ILE A 23 -0.38 -20.67 -17.06
N PRO A 24 -1.06 -20.58 -18.23
CA PRO A 24 -0.49 -21.10 -19.49
C PRO A 24 0.86 -20.50 -19.83
N GLN A 25 1.03 -19.19 -19.58
CA GLN A 25 2.24 -18.45 -19.90
C GLN A 25 3.45 -18.85 -19.04
N VAL A 26 3.23 -19.49 -17.89
CA VAL A 26 4.33 -20.03 -17.06
C VAL A 26 5.11 -21.11 -17.78
N SER A 27 4.50 -21.80 -18.75
CA SER A 27 5.22 -22.76 -19.60
C SER A 27 6.35 -22.13 -20.45
N ASN A 28 6.35 -20.81 -20.62
CA ASN A 28 7.39 -20.08 -21.35
C ASN A 28 8.57 -19.66 -20.44
N LEU A 29 8.44 -19.85 -19.13
CA LEU A 29 9.53 -19.59 -18.17
C LEU A 29 10.54 -20.74 -18.18
N SER A 30 11.81 -20.42 -17.89
CA SER A 30 12.81 -21.46 -17.67
C SER A 30 12.54 -22.25 -16.37
N ASP A 31 13.06 -23.48 -16.30
CA ASP A 31 12.97 -24.30 -15.08
C ASP A 31 13.53 -23.57 -13.86
N GLU A 32 14.61 -22.78 -14.03
CA GLU A 32 15.19 -21.98 -12.95
C GLU A 32 14.23 -20.87 -12.49
N GLN A 33 13.58 -20.14 -13.40
CA GLN A 33 12.58 -19.12 -13.04
C GLN A 33 11.38 -19.72 -12.31
N ILE A 34 10.93 -20.89 -12.74
CA ILE A 34 9.85 -21.62 -12.05
C ILE A 34 10.32 -22.01 -10.64
N ARG A 35 11.56 -22.50 -10.53
CA ARG A 35 12.16 -22.88 -9.24
C ARG A 35 12.31 -21.68 -8.31
N ASP A 36 12.70 -20.52 -8.83
CA ASP A 36 12.77 -19.27 -8.08
C ASP A 36 11.42 -18.88 -7.47
N ILE A 37 10.34 -18.96 -8.25
CA ILE A 37 8.97 -18.71 -7.76
C ILE A 37 8.64 -19.67 -6.62
N GLU A 38 8.95 -20.97 -6.75
CA GLU A 38 8.69 -21.96 -5.72
C GLU A 38 9.45 -21.70 -4.43
N ILE A 39 10.72 -21.32 -4.53
CA ILE A 39 11.59 -21.06 -3.37
C ILE A 39 11.14 -19.77 -2.66
N VAL A 40 11.04 -18.68 -3.39
CA VAL A 40 10.74 -17.35 -2.80
C VAL A 40 9.34 -17.33 -2.21
N SER A 41 8.37 -18.01 -2.82
CA SER A 41 7.00 -18.09 -2.29
C SER A 41 6.86 -18.92 -1.00
N GLN A 42 7.91 -19.66 -0.57
CA GLN A 42 7.94 -20.23 0.78
C GLN A 42 8.10 -19.14 1.85
N VAL A 43 8.79 -18.06 1.52
CA VAL A 43 9.15 -16.99 2.45
C VAL A 43 8.19 -15.80 2.34
N LEU A 44 8.04 -15.26 1.14
CA LEU A 44 7.19 -14.11 0.84
C LEU A 44 5.83 -14.54 0.29
N PRO A 45 4.73 -13.82 0.58
CA PRO A 45 3.42 -14.19 0.09
C PRO A 45 3.33 -14.03 -1.43
N PHE A 46 2.72 -15.02 -2.09
CA PHE A 46 2.47 -14.99 -3.52
C PHE A 46 0.99 -15.26 -3.81
N LYS A 47 0.38 -14.34 -4.50
CA LYS A 47 -0.97 -14.46 -5.06
C LYS A 47 -1.11 -13.51 -6.24
N SER A 48 -1.52 -14.03 -7.38
CA SER A 48 -1.94 -13.25 -8.55
C SER A 48 -3.35 -13.70 -8.99
N ASN A 49 -3.87 -13.16 -10.07
CA ASN A 49 -5.14 -13.57 -10.64
C ASN A 49 -5.13 -13.46 -12.17
N ASN A 50 -6.16 -14.03 -12.80
CA ASN A 50 -6.27 -14.08 -14.26
C ASN A 50 -6.30 -12.69 -14.92
N TYR A 51 -6.91 -11.66 -14.30
CA TYR A 51 -6.88 -10.30 -14.88
C TYR A 51 -5.45 -9.74 -14.93
N VAL A 52 -4.69 -9.87 -13.86
CA VAL A 52 -3.29 -9.43 -13.82
C VAL A 52 -2.45 -10.20 -14.84
N VAL A 53 -2.60 -11.52 -14.88
CA VAL A 53 -1.85 -12.42 -15.75
C VAL A 53 -2.13 -12.18 -17.22
N ASP A 54 -3.41 -12.02 -17.59
CA ASP A 54 -3.84 -11.99 -18.99
C ASP A 54 -3.89 -10.57 -19.56
N GLN A 55 -4.13 -9.53 -18.72
CA GLN A 55 -4.39 -8.17 -19.18
C GLN A 55 -3.26 -7.18 -18.89
N LEU A 56 -2.44 -7.46 -17.87
CA LEU A 56 -1.45 -6.48 -17.40
C LEU A 56 -0.01 -6.90 -17.65
N ILE A 57 0.35 -8.19 -17.50
CA ILE A 57 1.71 -8.68 -17.70
C ILE A 57 2.03 -8.78 -19.19
N ASN A 58 3.12 -8.14 -19.61
CA ASN A 58 3.70 -8.39 -20.93
C ASN A 58 4.71 -9.55 -20.84
N TRP A 59 4.24 -10.76 -21.10
CA TRP A 59 5.03 -11.97 -21.01
C TRP A 59 6.26 -12.01 -21.92
N ASN A 60 6.29 -11.21 -22.99
CA ASN A 60 7.47 -11.07 -23.85
C ASN A 60 8.62 -10.28 -23.20
N LYS A 61 8.33 -9.57 -22.09
CA LYS A 61 9.31 -8.80 -21.32
C LYS A 61 9.70 -9.46 -20.00
N VAL A 62 9.11 -10.60 -19.66
CA VAL A 62 9.46 -11.34 -18.44
C VAL A 62 10.90 -11.86 -18.57
N PRO A 63 11.74 -11.69 -17.53
CA PRO A 63 11.43 -11.32 -16.15
C PRO A 63 11.39 -9.80 -15.84
N ASP A 64 11.64 -8.93 -16.81
CA ASP A 64 11.80 -7.48 -16.58
C ASP A 64 10.49 -6.67 -16.74
N ASP A 65 9.37 -7.35 -16.95
CA ASP A 65 8.06 -6.69 -16.95
C ASP A 65 7.73 -6.13 -15.54
N PRO A 66 7.34 -4.84 -15.41
CA PRO A 66 7.08 -4.22 -14.12
C PRO A 66 5.88 -4.84 -13.40
N ILE A 67 4.85 -5.32 -14.10
CA ILE A 67 3.69 -5.94 -13.46
C ILE A 67 4.00 -7.37 -13.03
N TYR A 68 4.81 -8.08 -13.79
CA TYR A 68 5.36 -9.36 -13.35
C TYR A 68 6.18 -9.17 -12.05
N THR A 69 7.10 -8.22 -12.03
CA THR A 69 7.89 -7.87 -10.82
C THR A 69 6.99 -7.46 -9.64
N LEU A 70 5.88 -6.77 -9.90
CA LEU A 70 4.90 -6.38 -8.86
C LEU A 70 4.15 -7.56 -8.25
N THR A 71 3.97 -8.67 -8.99
CA THR A 71 3.00 -9.72 -8.61
C THR A 71 3.55 -11.14 -8.60
N PHE A 72 4.77 -11.34 -9.08
CA PHE A 72 5.46 -12.63 -9.05
C PHE A 72 6.72 -12.57 -8.20
N PRO A 73 7.00 -13.63 -7.40
CA PRO A 73 8.24 -13.74 -6.65
C PRO A 73 9.45 -13.84 -7.60
N ARG A 74 10.54 -13.16 -7.23
CA ARG A 74 11.82 -13.22 -7.93
C ARG A 74 12.92 -13.58 -6.94
N LYS A 75 13.96 -14.28 -7.41
CA LYS A 75 15.11 -14.68 -6.61
C LYS A 75 15.69 -13.52 -5.82
N GLU A 76 15.87 -12.37 -6.47
CA GLU A 76 16.50 -11.18 -5.91
C GLU A 76 15.67 -10.49 -4.81
N MET A 77 14.43 -10.92 -4.59
CA MET A 77 13.60 -10.46 -3.47
C MET A 77 14.01 -11.09 -2.12
N LEU A 78 14.83 -12.12 -2.16
CA LEU A 78 15.58 -12.62 -0.99
C LEU A 78 17.05 -12.22 -1.14
N THR A 79 17.77 -12.12 -0.03
CA THR A 79 19.24 -12.04 -0.08
C THR A 79 19.80 -13.36 -0.62
N ASP A 80 21.00 -13.35 -1.19
CA ASP A 80 21.62 -14.59 -1.67
C ASP A 80 21.73 -15.66 -0.58
N GLU A 81 22.03 -15.25 0.67
CA GLU A 81 22.09 -16.14 1.81
C GLU A 81 20.72 -16.80 2.09
N HIS A 82 19.65 -15.99 2.20
CA HIS A 82 18.30 -16.50 2.45
C HIS A 82 17.82 -17.43 1.34
N TYR A 83 18.08 -17.05 0.09
CA TYR A 83 17.71 -17.85 -1.06
C TYR A 83 18.44 -19.20 -1.05
N GLN A 84 19.76 -19.22 -0.82
CA GLN A 84 20.56 -20.45 -0.82
C GLN A 84 20.17 -21.39 0.33
N VAL A 85 19.86 -20.84 1.52
CA VAL A 85 19.38 -21.64 2.65
C VAL A 85 18.06 -22.32 2.29
N MET A 86 17.08 -21.57 1.76
CA MET A 86 15.80 -22.15 1.31
C MET A 86 15.99 -23.19 0.21
N ARG A 87 16.79 -22.88 -0.82
CA ARG A 87 17.06 -23.78 -1.95
C ARG A 87 17.64 -25.11 -1.46
N LYS A 88 18.71 -25.07 -0.65
CA LYS A 88 19.34 -26.27 -0.08
C LYS A 88 18.37 -27.10 0.75
N THR A 89 17.55 -26.45 1.56
CA THR A 89 16.53 -27.13 2.36
C THR A 89 15.53 -27.88 1.48
N MET A 90 15.03 -27.25 0.44
CA MET A 90 14.07 -27.85 -0.49
C MET A 90 14.70 -28.94 -1.34
N ASP A 91 15.93 -28.73 -1.85
CA ASP A 91 16.64 -29.68 -2.71
C ASP A 91 17.08 -30.96 -1.93
N ALA A 92 17.28 -30.83 -0.62
CA ALA A 92 17.51 -31.98 0.28
C ALA A 92 16.26 -32.82 0.55
N GLY A 93 15.09 -32.45 0.01
CA GLY A 93 13.83 -33.16 0.24
C GLY A 93 13.28 -33.01 1.66
N ALA A 94 13.57 -31.87 2.31
CA ALA A 94 13.10 -31.59 3.66
C ALA A 94 11.55 -31.67 3.78
N SER A 95 11.06 -32.05 4.93
CA SER A 95 9.62 -32.08 5.23
C SER A 95 9.00 -30.68 5.17
N LYS A 96 7.68 -30.62 4.97
CA LYS A 96 6.94 -29.35 4.97
C LYS A 96 7.17 -28.53 6.24
N ASP A 97 7.34 -29.18 7.40
CA ASP A 97 7.54 -28.51 8.69
C ASP A 97 8.97 -27.97 8.82
N GLU A 98 9.97 -28.65 8.28
CA GLU A 98 11.34 -28.14 8.21
C GLU A 98 11.42 -26.90 7.27
N ILE A 99 10.80 -26.97 6.09
CA ILE A 99 10.70 -25.84 5.16
C ILE A 99 10.03 -24.65 5.85
N LYS A 100 8.92 -24.86 6.57
CA LYS A 100 8.24 -23.80 7.33
C LYS A 100 9.12 -23.18 8.41
N LYS A 101 9.89 -23.99 9.15
CA LYS A 101 10.83 -23.49 10.18
C LYS A 101 11.90 -22.60 9.59
N VAL A 102 12.52 -23.03 8.47
CA VAL A 102 13.51 -22.21 7.78
C VAL A 102 12.89 -20.91 7.23
N ALA A 103 11.73 -21.01 6.57
CA ALA A 103 11.01 -19.84 6.08
C ALA A 103 10.67 -18.85 7.21
N HIS A 104 10.24 -19.36 8.37
CA HIS A 104 9.94 -18.54 9.55
C HIS A 104 11.19 -17.79 10.06
N ALA A 105 12.33 -18.46 10.17
CA ALA A 105 13.58 -17.83 10.60
C ALA A 105 13.99 -16.68 9.64
N ILE A 106 13.84 -16.88 8.34
CA ILE A 106 14.10 -15.83 7.33
C ILE A 106 13.10 -14.68 7.47
N ARG A 107 11.81 -14.97 7.66
CA ARG A 107 10.76 -13.96 7.83
C ARG A 107 11.01 -13.04 9.01
N LEU A 108 11.49 -13.55 10.13
CA LEU A 108 11.87 -12.74 11.31
C LEU A 108 12.96 -11.72 10.95
N GLN A 109 13.93 -12.09 10.13
CA GLN A 109 14.98 -11.17 9.67
C GLN A 109 14.48 -10.13 8.67
N LEU A 110 13.49 -10.49 7.82
CA LEU A 110 12.88 -9.58 6.86
C LEU A 110 11.88 -8.59 7.49
N ASN A 111 11.50 -8.78 8.75
CA ASN A 111 10.57 -7.90 9.48
C ASN A 111 11.21 -7.38 10.78
N PRO A 112 12.20 -6.47 10.70
CA PRO A 112 12.99 -6.03 11.86
C PRO A 112 12.18 -5.18 12.86
N HIS A 113 11.01 -4.63 12.46
CA HIS A 113 10.21 -3.71 13.26
C HIS A 113 8.74 -4.15 13.38
N PRO A 114 8.43 -5.36 13.89
CA PRO A 114 7.05 -5.87 13.96
C PRO A 114 6.16 -5.03 14.90
N ALA A 115 6.70 -4.50 15.98
CA ALA A 115 5.97 -3.65 16.94
C ALA A 115 5.36 -2.40 16.31
N GLY A 116 5.99 -1.83 15.27
CA GLY A 116 5.45 -0.70 14.50
C GLY A 116 4.13 -0.98 13.80
N GLN A 117 3.77 -2.26 13.61
CA GLN A 117 2.53 -2.69 12.98
C GLN A 117 1.50 -3.23 13.99
N LEU A 118 1.95 -3.82 15.11
CA LEU A 118 1.12 -4.58 16.04
C LEU A 118 0.89 -3.89 17.38
N GLU A 119 1.77 -2.98 17.78
CA GLU A 119 1.79 -2.41 19.12
C GLU A 119 1.70 -0.89 19.12
N HIS A 120 2.58 -0.25 18.36
CA HIS A 120 2.59 1.20 18.27
C HIS A 120 1.33 1.72 17.57
N ASN A 121 0.72 2.74 18.14
CA ASN A 121 -0.49 3.40 17.64
C ASN A 121 -1.80 2.59 17.78
N VAL A 122 -1.78 1.46 18.47
CA VAL A 122 -3.01 0.71 18.76
C VAL A 122 -3.72 1.40 19.93
N PRO A 123 -4.93 1.94 19.73
CA PRO A 123 -5.62 2.65 20.79
C PRO A 123 -6.23 1.70 21.81
N MET A 124 -6.61 2.28 22.96
CA MET A 124 -7.30 1.61 24.06
C MET A 124 -8.68 2.23 24.24
N ILE A 125 -9.65 1.42 24.65
CA ILE A 125 -10.90 1.88 25.28
C ILE A 125 -10.99 1.18 26.62
N ASP A 126 -11.14 1.95 27.69
CA ASP A 126 -11.00 1.44 29.04
C ASP A 126 -9.69 0.65 29.15
N ASP A 127 -9.74 -0.61 29.57
CA ASP A 127 -8.56 -1.50 29.64
C ASP A 127 -8.43 -2.43 28.40
N HIS A 128 -9.21 -2.19 27.31
CA HIS A 128 -9.23 -3.05 26.13
C HIS A 128 -8.40 -2.47 25.00
N LYS A 129 -7.37 -3.21 24.56
CA LYS A 129 -6.58 -2.90 23.36
C LYS A 129 -7.42 -3.17 22.11
N LEU A 130 -7.61 -2.16 21.27
CA LEU A 130 -8.38 -2.27 20.03
C LEU A 130 -7.50 -2.84 18.89
N ALA A 131 -7.16 -4.13 19.00
CA ALA A 131 -6.36 -4.82 18.00
C ALA A 131 -7.11 -4.82 16.65
N GLY A 132 -6.58 -4.13 15.65
CA GLY A 132 -7.26 -3.87 14.37
C GLY A 132 -7.64 -2.40 14.17
N MET A 133 -7.22 -1.53 15.07
CA MET A 133 -7.25 -0.09 14.88
C MET A 133 -5.87 0.53 15.09
N GLN A 134 -5.58 1.60 14.36
CA GLN A 134 -4.39 2.43 14.58
C GLN A 134 -4.78 3.90 14.59
N HIS A 135 -4.36 4.62 15.62
CA HIS A 135 -4.56 6.05 15.79
C HIS A 135 -3.18 6.72 16.01
N LYS A 136 -2.55 7.13 14.91
CA LYS A 136 -1.22 7.76 14.93
C LYS A 136 -1.29 9.27 14.78
N TYR A 137 -2.22 9.75 14.00
CA TYR A 137 -2.43 11.16 13.70
C TYR A 137 -3.76 11.60 14.29
N ARG A 138 -3.75 12.71 14.97
CA ARG A 138 -4.89 13.24 15.75
C ARG A 138 -6.24 13.11 15.04
N GLU A 139 -6.30 13.41 13.73
CA GLU A 139 -7.55 13.49 12.97
C GLU A 139 -7.91 12.18 12.25
N THR A 140 -7.04 11.16 12.29
CA THR A 140 -7.21 10.00 11.41
C THR A 140 -7.05 8.67 12.15
N VAL A 141 -8.08 7.86 12.10
CA VAL A 141 -8.05 6.46 12.55
C VAL A 141 -8.02 5.51 11.35
N LEU A 142 -7.19 4.48 11.43
CA LEU A 142 -7.17 3.35 10.52
C LEU A 142 -7.93 2.19 11.13
N PHE A 143 -8.81 1.57 10.35
CA PHE A 143 -9.58 0.39 10.74
C PHE A 143 -9.28 -0.78 9.82
N PHE A 144 -9.03 -1.95 10.40
CA PHE A 144 -8.62 -3.17 9.73
C PHE A 144 -9.70 -4.25 9.90
N PRO A 145 -10.74 -4.26 9.06
CA PRO A 145 -11.81 -5.25 9.17
C PRO A 145 -11.28 -6.67 8.95
N SER A 146 -11.65 -7.61 9.81
CA SER A 146 -11.14 -8.99 9.77
C SER A 146 -11.39 -9.70 8.44
N GLN A 147 -12.50 -9.41 7.79
CA GLN A 147 -12.87 -10.00 6.50
C GLN A 147 -12.13 -9.36 5.32
N GLY A 148 -11.47 -8.21 5.54
CA GLY A 148 -10.68 -7.48 4.54
C GLY A 148 -9.17 -7.79 4.57
N GLN A 149 -8.73 -8.86 5.24
CA GLN A 149 -7.31 -9.14 5.47
C GLN A 149 -6.64 -10.00 4.39
N THR A 150 -7.16 -10.01 3.17
CA THR A 150 -6.50 -10.55 1.98
C THR A 150 -6.67 -9.58 0.82
N CYS A 151 -6.08 -9.88 -0.35
CA CYS A 151 -6.17 -9.05 -1.55
C CYS A 151 -6.55 -9.90 -2.76
N HIS A 152 -6.95 -9.26 -3.88
CA HIS A 152 -7.17 -9.94 -5.16
C HIS A 152 -5.86 -10.45 -5.78
N ALA A 153 -4.76 -9.74 -5.57
CA ALA A 153 -3.38 -10.17 -5.83
C ALA A 153 -2.46 -9.53 -4.80
N TYR A 154 -1.34 -10.17 -4.45
CA TYR A 154 -0.37 -9.59 -3.51
C TYR A 154 0.70 -8.81 -4.26
N CYS A 155 1.03 -7.64 -3.73
CA CYS A 155 2.16 -6.85 -4.18
C CYS A 155 3.45 -7.41 -3.57
N SER A 156 4.47 -7.65 -4.36
CA SER A 156 5.76 -8.16 -3.91
C SER A 156 6.50 -7.22 -2.93
N PHE A 157 6.17 -5.92 -2.97
CA PHE A 157 6.69 -4.89 -2.05
C PHE A 157 5.80 -4.63 -0.82
N CYS A 158 4.76 -5.43 -0.60
CA CYS A 158 3.75 -5.15 0.43
C CYS A 158 4.37 -5.10 1.83
N PHE A 159 4.32 -3.94 2.50
CA PHE A 159 4.82 -3.82 3.87
C PHE A 159 3.97 -4.56 4.91
N ARG A 160 2.76 -4.99 4.55
CA ARG A 160 1.88 -5.81 5.38
C ARG A 160 2.01 -7.31 5.07
N TRP A 161 3.02 -7.70 4.31
CA TRP A 161 3.28 -9.09 3.93
C TRP A 161 3.25 -10.09 5.10
N PRO A 162 3.65 -9.72 6.35
CA PRO A 162 3.64 -10.66 7.46
C PRO A 162 2.24 -11.24 7.75
N GLN A 163 1.18 -10.49 7.47
CA GLN A 163 -0.20 -10.93 7.72
C GLN A 163 -0.69 -11.99 6.74
N PHE A 164 0.01 -12.22 5.62
CA PHE A 164 -0.40 -13.15 4.57
C PHE A 164 0.37 -14.48 4.57
N VAL A 165 1.33 -14.64 5.47
CA VAL A 165 2.20 -15.83 5.51
C VAL A 165 1.80 -16.85 6.59
N GLY A 166 0.62 -16.72 7.18
CA GLY A 166 0.05 -17.69 8.12
C GLY A 166 0.68 -17.70 9.51
N MET A 167 1.28 -16.57 9.94
CA MET A 167 1.82 -16.39 11.29
C MET A 167 0.75 -15.69 12.13
N ASP A 168 0.14 -16.43 13.06
CA ASP A 168 -1.00 -15.94 13.88
C ASP A 168 -0.62 -14.74 14.75
N GLU A 169 0.62 -14.71 15.24
CA GLU A 169 1.18 -13.62 16.03
C GLU A 169 1.27 -12.28 15.28
N TRP A 170 1.18 -12.29 13.95
CA TRP A 170 1.21 -11.07 13.12
C TRP A 170 -0.17 -10.66 12.59
N LYS A 171 -1.24 -11.35 13.02
CA LYS A 171 -2.59 -10.97 12.66
C LYS A 171 -3.02 -9.69 13.39
N PHE A 172 -3.51 -8.75 12.61
CA PHE A 172 -3.99 -7.47 13.11
C PHE A 172 -5.30 -7.11 12.42
N ALA A 173 -6.43 -7.37 13.09
CA ALA A 173 -7.75 -7.14 12.52
C ALA A 173 -8.85 -7.16 13.60
N MET A 174 -9.99 -6.51 13.32
CA MET A 174 -11.08 -6.34 14.25
C MET A 174 -12.43 -6.60 13.56
N ARG A 175 -13.43 -7.08 14.32
CA ARG A 175 -14.82 -7.27 13.88
C ARG A 175 -15.80 -6.36 14.59
N GLU A 176 -15.45 -5.93 15.77
CA GLU A 176 -16.32 -5.26 16.73
C GLU A 176 -16.58 -3.80 16.28
N THR A 177 -17.68 -3.62 15.56
CA THR A 177 -18.08 -2.30 15.02
C THR A 177 -18.52 -1.36 16.14
N GLU A 178 -19.12 -1.89 17.20
CA GLU A 178 -19.55 -1.12 18.36
C GLU A 178 -18.36 -0.44 19.07
N LEU A 179 -17.23 -1.14 19.20
CA LEU A 179 -16.03 -0.56 19.80
C LEU A 179 -15.42 0.52 18.91
N LEU A 180 -15.46 0.36 17.59
CA LEU A 180 -15.05 1.40 16.65
C LEU A 180 -15.93 2.64 16.81
N ILE A 181 -17.25 2.48 16.86
CA ILE A 181 -18.21 3.57 17.01
C ILE A 181 -17.98 4.30 18.34
N LYS A 182 -17.90 3.55 19.45
CA LYS A 182 -17.61 4.12 20.78
C LYS A 182 -16.32 4.94 20.76
N TYR A 183 -15.25 4.39 20.17
CA TYR A 183 -13.97 5.11 20.05
C TYR A 183 -14.10 6.44 19.28
N LEU A 184 -14.81 6.44 18.14
CA LEU A 184 -15.01 7.64 17.34
C LEU A 184 -15.91 8.70 18.04
N GLN A 185 -16.84 8.28 18.88
CA GLN A 185 -17.69 9.16 19.68
C GLN A 185 -16.91 9.81 20.85
N GLU A 186 -16.01 9.07 21.49
CA GLU A 186 -15.15 9.56 22.58
C GLU A 186 -14.02 10.44 22.08
N HIS A 187 -13.54 10.23 20.83
CA HIS A 187 -12.44 10.97 20.20
C HIS A 187 -12.95 11.95 19.15
N THR A 188 -13.50 13.07 19.60
CA THR A 188 -14.13 14.08 18.72
C THR A 188 -13.16 14.81 17.78
N GLU A 189 -11.86 14.74 18.04
CA GLU A 189 -10.79 15.21 17.15
C GLU A 189 -10.65 14.36 15.89
N VAL A 190 -11.15 13.11 15.89
CA VAL A 190 -11.09 12.21 14.73
C VAL A 190 -12.17 12.59 13.73
N THR A 191 -11.76 13.07 12.59
CA THR A 191 -12.66 13.48 11.48
C THR A 191 -12.62 12.53 10.29
N ASP A 192 -11.72 11.57 10.29
CA ASP A 192 -11.34 10.78 9.13
C ASP A 192 -11.09 9.31 9.52
N LEU A 193 -11.88 8.42 8.96
CA LEU A 193 -11.74 6.97 9.14
C LEU A 193 -11.27 6.31 7.85
N LEU A 194 -10.13 5.61 7.90
CA LEU A 194 -9.57 4.86 6.78
C LEU A 194 -9.77 3.35 6.97
N PHE A 195 -10.65 2.75 6.18
CA PHE A 195 -10.70 1.30 6.01
C PHE A 195 -9.47 0.83 5.24
N THR A 196 -8.74 -0.12 5.80
CA THR A 196 -7.49 -0.66 5.22
C THR A 196 -7.29 -2.11 5.67
N GLY A 197 -6.13 -2.71 5.40
CA GLY A 197 -5.86 -4.09 5.81
C GLY A 197 -5.04 -4.82 4.77
N GLY A 198 -5.50 -5.98 4.29
CA GLY A 198 -5.16 -6.51 2.98
C GLY A 198 -5.75 -5.57 1.93
N ASP A 199 -6.99 -5.83 1.58
CA ASP A 199 -7.78 -4.91 0.75
C ASP A 199 -9.25 -4.98 1.21
N PRO A 200 -9.83 -3.89 1.74
CA PRO A 200 -11.24 -3.89 2.18
C PRO A 200 -12.22 -4.28 1.08
N MET A 201 -11.88 -4.04 -0.19
CA MET A 201 -12.75 -4.34 -1.33
C MET A 201 -12.76 -5.83 -1.73
N ILE A 202 -11.98 -6.69 -1.03
CA ILE A 202 -12.15 -8.15 -1.14
C ILE A 202 -13.45 -8.61 -0.47
N MET A 203 -13.97 -7.84 0.48
CA MET A 203 -15.23 -8.16 1.14
C MET A 203 -16.39 -8.14 0.14
N LYS A 204 -17.33 -9.07 0.31
CA LYS A 204 -18.62 -8.95 -0.34
C LYS A 204 -19.38 -7.76 0.23
N ASN A 205 -20.18 -7.08 -0.61
CA ASN A 205 -20.89 -5.88 -0.18
C ASN A 205 -21.77 -6.12 1.04
N LYS A 206 -22.37 -7.29 1.18
CA LYS A 206 -23.18 -7.67 2.34
C LYS A 206 -22.42 -7.46 3.67
N ILE A 207 -21.10 -7.73 3.68
CA ILE A 207 -20.25 -7.54 4.86
C ILE A 207 -19.80 -6.07 4.97
N PHE A 208 -19.36 -5.48 3.85
CA PHE A 208 -18.89 -4.10 3.84
C PHE A 208 -20.01 -3.13 4.24
N SER A 209 -21.23 -3.31 3.72
CA SER A 209 -22.37 -2.45 4.05
C SER A 209 -22.75 -2.53 5.53
N THR A 210 -22.56 -3.66 6.21
CA THR A 210 -22.83 -3.76 7.66
C THR A 210 -21.99 -2.76 8.47
N TYR A 211 -20.70 -2.62 8.15
CA TYR A 211 -19.85 -1.62 8.79
C TYR A 211 -20.31 -0.19 8.46
N ILE A 212 -20.63 0.06 7.19
CA ILE A 212 -21.04 1.39 6.75
C ILE A 212 -22.39 1.77 7.36
N ASP A 213 -23.34 0.89 7.36
CA ASP A 213 -24.68 1.13 7.91
C ASP A 213 -24.60 1.47 9.40
N ALA A 214 -23.86 0.68 10.17
CA ALA A 214 -23.64 0.95 11.59
C ALA A 214 -22.98 2.33 11.84
N LEU A 215 -21.98 2.71 11.03
CA LEU A 215 -21.34 4.02 11.14
C LEU A 215 -22.26 5.19 10.74
N LEU A 216 -23.16 4.99 9.79
CA LEU A 216 -24.10 6.03 9.35
C LEU A 216 -25.30 6.15 10.26
N GLU A 217 -25.72 5.08 10.92
CA GLU A 217 -26.81 5.05 11.90
C GLU A 217 -26.38 5.59 13.26
N ALA A 218 -25.08 5.46 13.59
CA ALA A 218 -24.53 6.02 14.82
C ALA A 218 -24.37 7.55 14.72
N ASP A 219 -24.68 8.22 15.82
CA ASP A 219 -24.45 9.68 15.92
C ASP A 219 -22.97 9.99 16.15
N ILE A 220 -22.23 10.22 15.05
CA ILE A 220 -20.81 10.56 15.03
C ILE A 220 -20.63 11.85 14.22
N PRO A 221 -20.99 13.02 14.80
CA PRO A 221 -20.98 14.28 14.06
C PRO A 221 -19.58 14.75 13.62
N ASN A 222 -18.54 14.37 14.35
CA ASN A 222 -17.15 14.66 14.01
C ASN A 222 -16.65 13.85 12.80
N LEU A 223 -17.21 12.69 12.48
CA LEU A 223 -16.79 11.88 11.34
C LEU A 223 -17.25 12.52 10.03
N GLN A 224 -16.35 13.18 9.33
CA GLN A 224 -16.60 13.89 8.07
C GLN A 224 -16.22 13.07 6.85
N THR A 225 -15.20 12.21 6.94
CA THR A 225 -14.59 11.50 5.82
C THR A 225 -14.48 10.02 6.11
N ILE A 226 -14.92 9.20 5.15
CA ILE A 226 -14.63 7.77 5.09
C ILE A 226 -13.70 7.54 3.92
N ARG A 227 -12.57 6.88 4.17
CA ARG A 227 -11.61 6.49 3.15
C ARG A 227 -11.52 4.98 3.03
N ILE A 228 -11.26 4.51 1.81
CA ILE A 228 -11.06 3.09 1.50
C ILE A 228 -9.72 2.93 0.80
N GLY A 229 -8.75 2.35 1.47
CA GLY A 229 -7.43 2.03 0.91
C GLY A 229 -7.50 0.73 0.11
N THR A 230 -7.34 0.79 -1.19
CA THR A 230 -7.52 -0.38 -2.05
C THR A 230 -6.62 -0.38 -3.29
N LYS A 231 -6.28 -1.56 -3.75
CA LYS A 231 -5.62 -1.80 -5.03
C LYS A 231 -6.55 -2.50 -6.04
N VAL A 232 -7.81 -2.70 -5.67
CA VAL A 232 -8.79 -3.43 -6.48
C VAL A 232 -8.99 -2.84 -7.88
N LEU A 233 -8.95 -1.49 -8.01
CA LEU A 233 -9.05 -0.83 -9.32
C LEU A 233 -7.94 -1.28 -10.29
N GLY A 234 -6.72 -1.47 -9.79
CA GLY A 234 -5.59 -1.95 -10.59
C GLY A 234 -5.54 -3.46 -10.75
N TYR A 235 -6.05 -4.24 -9.79
CA TYR A 235 -5.85 -5.69 -9.75
C TYR A 235 -7.11 -6.53 -9.99
N TRP A 236 -8.30 -5.94 -9.79
CA TRP A 236 -9.59 -6.59 -10.09
C TRP A 236 -10.69 -5.54 -10.32
N PRO A 237 -10.64 -4.76 -11.41
CA PRO A 237 -11.64 -3.71 -11.68
C PRO A 237 -13.06 -4.27 -11.82
N TYR A 238 -13.23 -5.54 -12.14
CA TYR A 238 -14.51 -6.22 -12.25
C TYR A 238 -15.33 -6.20 -10.96
N LYS A 239 -14.71 -5.96 -9.80
CA LYS A 239 -15.39 -5.68 -8.52
C LYS A 239 -16.45 -4.58 -8.66
N PHE A 240 -16.21 -3.60 -9.53
CA PHE A 240 -17.12 -2.48 -9.76
C PHE A 240 -17.87 -2.57 -11.10
N ILE A 241 -17.71 -3.66 -11.87
CA ILE A 241 -18.30 -3.80 -13.21
C ILE A 241 -19.28 -4.96 -13.25
N SER A 242 -18.83 -6.15 -12.93
CA SER A 242 -19.55 -7.40 -13.20
C SER A 242 -19.55 -8.42 -12.08
N ASP A 243 -18.81 -8.23 -10.98
CA ASP A 243 -18.98 -9.07 -9.80
C ASP A 243 -20.43 -9.04 -9.34
N ASP A 244 -20.91 -10.12 -8.75
CA ASP A 244 -22.33 -10.28 -8.37
C ASP A 244 -22.85 -9.15 -7.48
N ASP A 245 -21.98 -8.54 -6.69
CA ASP A 245 -22.28 -7.44 -5.76
C ASP A 245 -21.75 -6.06 -6.23
N ALA A 246 -21.37 -5.94 -7.52
CA ALA A 246 -20.79 -4.70 -8.06
C ALA A 246 -21.71 -3.48 -7.87
N ASP A 247 -22.97 -3.60 -8.28
CA ASP A 247 -23.97 -2.54 -8.16
C ASP A 247 -24.33 -2.25 -6.71
N ASP A 248 -24.38 -3.26 -5.84
CA ASP A 248 -24.61 -3.10 -4.41
C ASP A 248 -23.48 -2.32 -3.74
N THR A 249 -22.22 -2.62 -4.12
CA THR A 249 -21.05 -1.89 -3.62
C THR A 249 -21.11 -0.41 -4.01
N LEU A 250 -21.49 -0.11 -5.25
CA LEU A 250 -21.64 1.28 -5.71
C LEU A 250 -22.82 1.99 -5.01
N ARG A 251 -23.92 1.30 -4.76
CA ARG A 251 -25.03 1.86 -3.96
C ARG A 251 -24.60 2.18 -2.52
N THR A 252 -23.75 1.34 -1.93
CA THR A 252 -23.17 1.63 -0.60
C THR A 252 -22.29 2.89 -0.65
N PHE A 253 -21.50 3.09 -1.70
CA PHE A 253 -20.73 4.32 -1.90
C PHE A 253 -21.63 5.54 -2.03
N GLU A 254 -22.70 5.45 -2.85
CA GLU A 254 -23.70 6.52 -2.95
C GLU A 254 -24.38 6.82 -1.60
N LYS A 255 -24.66 5.81 -0.78
CA LYS A 255 -25.26 5.96 0.56
C LYS A 255 -24.33 6.82 1.45
N ILE A 256 -23.02 6.55 1.45
CA ILE A 256 -22.03 7.36 2.20
C ILE A 256 -22.07 8.81 1.73
N VAL A 257 -22.02 9.05 0.42
CA VAL A 257 -21.99 10.41 -0.14
C VAL A 257 -23.32 11.14 0.15
N LYS A 258 -24.46 10.47 0.00
CA LYS A 258 -25.79 11.03 0.29
C LYS A 258 -26.01 11.35 1.76
N SER A 259 -25.29 10.72 2.68
CA SER A 259 -25.32 11.07 4.11
C SER A 259 -24.58 12.36 4.45
N GLY A 260 -23.98 13.03 3.46
CA GLY A 260 -23.19 14.25 3.64
C GLY A 260 -21.72 14.01 3.99
N LYS A 261 -21.29 12.77 4.11
CA LYS A 261 -19.88 12.43 4.36
C LYS A 261 -19.08 12.37 3.05
N ASN A 262 -17.82 12.81 3.10
CA ASN A 262 -16.91 12.66 1.98
C ASN A 262 -16.42 11.20 1.88
N LEU A 263 -16.55 10.60 0.69
CA LEU A 263 -15.97 9.29 0.39
C LEU A 263 -14.75 9.43 -0.50
N ALA A 264 -13.59 8.95 -0.05
CA ALA A 264 -12.37 8.96 -0.83
C ALA A 264 -11.77 7.55 -0.98
N ILE A 265 -11.69 7.09 -2.22
CA ILE A 265 -11.01 5.86 -2.57
C ILE A 265 -9.51 6.16 -2.70
N MET A 266 -8.71 5.59 -1.79
CA MET A 266 -7.26 5.70 -1.80
C MET A 266 -6.69 4.60 -2.70
N ALA A 267 -6.72 4.88 -4.01
CA ALA A 267 -6.37 3.90 -5.03
C ALA A 267 -4.86 3.75 -5.18
N HIS A 268 -4.39 2.52 -5.21
CA HIS A 268 -2.98 2.20 -5.35
C HIS A 268 -2.68 1.81 -6.81
N PHE A 269 -1.86 2.63 -7.51
CA PHE A 269 -1.37 2.35 -8.85
C PHE A 269 0.13 2.57 -8.89
N ASN A 270 0.87 1.56 -9.33
CA ASN A 270 2.34 1.56 -9.31
C ASN A 270 2.95 1.79 -10.70
N HIS A 271 2.18 1.56 -11.77
CA HIS A 271 2.67 1.68 -13.13
C HIS A 271 1.53 2.12 -14.07
N PRO A 272 1.80 2.90 -15.15
CA PRO A 272 0.79 3.33 -16.13
C PRO A 272 -0.01 2.18 -16.76
N VAL A 273 0.58 1.00 -16.91
CA VAL A 273 -0.09 -0.21 -17.43
C VAL A 273 -1.36 -0.55 -16.64
N GLU A 274 -1.36 -0.35 -15.31
CA GLU A 274 -2.54 -0.61 -14.47
C GLU A 274 -3.73 0.32 -14.77
N LEU A 275 -3.51 1.41 -15.52
CA LEU A 275 -4.53 2.39 -15.93
C LEU A 275 -4.93 2.25 -17.40
N SER A 276 -4.36 1.31 -18.15
CA SER A 276 -4.49 1.24 -19.61
C SER A 276 -5.72 0.48 -20.09
N THR A 277 -6.25 -0.49 -19.34
CA THR A 277 -7.33 -1.37 -19.79
C THR A 277 -8.69 -0.69 -19.75
N GLU A 278 -9.61 -1.09 -20.65
CA GLU A 278 -10.99 -0.58 -20.64
C GLU A 278 -11.74 -0.98 -19.36
N ALA A 279 -11.37 -2.10 -18.74
CA ALA A 279 -11.96 -2.52 -17.47
C ALA A 279 -11.63 -1.50 -16.34
N VAL A 280 -10.38 -1.09 -16.19
CA VAL A 280 -10.02 -0.11 -15.14
C VAL A 280 -10.67 1.26 -15.41
N LYS A 281 -10.70 1.72 -16.65
CA LYS A 281 -11.35 2.99 -17.02
C LYS A 281 -12.84 2.97 -16.70
N THR A 282 -13.51 1.86 -17.01
CA THR A 282 -14.93 1.66 -16.71
C THR A 282 -15.18 1.63 -15.21
N ALA A 283 -14.35 0.89 -14.44
CA ALA A 283 -14.46 0.82 -12.98
C ALA A 283 -14.27 2.20 -12.35
N ILE A 284 -13.24 2.94 -12.72
CA ILE A 284 -12.99 4.33 -12.27
C ILE A 284 -14.21 5.21 -12.54
N LYS A 285 -14.74 5.19 -13.76
CA LYS A 285 -15.92 5.98 -14.15
C LYS A 285 -17.13 5.64 -13.26
N ARG A 286 -17.41 4.35 -13.03
CA ARG A 286 -18.53 3.91 -12.19
C ARG A 286 -18.37 4.34 -10.73
N VAL A 287 -17.16 4.25 -10.18
CA VAL A 287 -16.87 4.71 -8.81
C VAL A 287 -17.07 6.22 -8.71
N LEU A 288 -16.54 7.01 -9.66
CA LEU A 288 -16.71 8.47 -9.65
C LEU A 288 -18.18 8.91 -9.79
N GLN A 289 -19.02 8.14 -10.50
CA GLN A 289 -20.45 8.40 -10.66
C GLN A 289 -21.22 8.31 -9.34
N THR A 290 -20.71 7.63 -8.33
CA THR A 290 -21.30 7.60 -6.98
C THR A 290 -21.10 8.91 -6.18
N GLY A 291 -20.28 9.82 -6.69
CA GLY A 291 -19.83 11.04 -5.99
C GLY A 291 -18.57 10.83 -5.14
N ALA A 292 -18.01 9.62 -5.11
CA ALA A 292 -16.74 9.37 -4.45
C ALA A 292 -15.56 10.05 -5.18
N GLN A 293 -14.54 10.47 -4.44
CA GLN A 293 -13.27 10.93 -4.99
C GLN A 293 -12.30 9.75 -5.10
N ILE A 294 -11.46 9.74 -6.14
CA ILE A 294 -10.35 8.78 -6.25
C ILE A 294 -9.03 9.54 -6.10
N ARG A 295 -8.29 9.23 -5.04
CA ARG A 295 -6.96 9.76 -4.76
C ARG A 295 -5.94 8.66 -4.92
N THR A 296 -4.88 8.90 -5.70
CA THR A 296 -3.93 7.85 -6.08
C THR A 296 -2.63 7.93 -5.30
N GLN A 297 -2.04 6.78 -5.02
CA GLN A 297 -0.80 6.70 -4.28
C GLN A 297 0.05 5.51 -4.73
N SER A 298 1.36 5.63 -4.59
CA SER A 298 2.33 4.57 -4.87
C SER A 298 3.66 4.85 -4.18
N PRO A 299 4.44 3.84 -3.77
CA PRO A 299 5.85 4.02 -3.50
C PRO A 299 6.67 4.11 -4.79
N VAL A 300 7.77 4.89 -4.74
CA VAL A 300 8.84 4.80 -5.73
C VAL A 300 9.67 3.57 -5.47
N MET A 301 9.94 2.78 -6.53
CA MET A 301 10.54 1.46 -6.39
C MET A 301 11.47 1.15 -7.55
N ARG A 302 12.68 0.67 -7.22
CA ARG A 302 13.59 0.08 -8.20
C ARG A 302 12.88 -1.05 -8.95
N ASN A 303 13.22 -1.27 -10.20
CA ASN A 303 12.69 -2.32 -11.06
C ASN A 303 11.19 -2.21 -11.44
N ILE A 304 10.49 -1.16 -10.98
CA ILE A 304 9.07 -0.93 -11.30
C ILE A 304 8.84 0.46 -11.87
N ASN A 305 9.14 1.51 -11.09
CA ASN A 305 8.80 2.88 -11.44
C ASN A 305 9.84 3.92 -11.01
N ALA A 306 11.09 3.53 -10.80
CA ALA A 306 12.18 4.46 -10.48
C ALA A 306 12.63 5.25 -11.74
N ASP A 307 11.67 5.89 -12.41
CA ASP A 307 11.86 6.64 -13.64
C ASP A 307 10.88 7.84 -13.68
N PRO A 308 11.35 9.07 -13.89
CA PRO A 308 10.50 10.26 -13.92
C PRO A 308 9.44 10.23 -15.04
N ASP A 309 9.73 9.59 -16.17
CA ASP A 309 8.80 9.53 -17.30
C ASP A 309 7.61 8.61 -16.98
N ILE A 310 7.84 7.52 -16.25
CA ILE A 310 6.80 6.62 -15.74
C ILE A 310 5.85 7.40 -14.81
N TRP A 311 6.38 8.18 -13.87
CA TRP A 311 5.55 8.98 -12.95
C TRP A 311 4.77 10.07 -13.67
N ALA A 312 5.41 10.79 -14.57
CA ALA A 312 4.75 11.83 -15.36
C ALA A 312 3.62 11.25 -16.24
N ALA A 313 3.85 10.11 -16.89
CA ALA A 313 2.85 9.39 -17.66
C ALA A 313 1.68 8.94 -16.77
N MET A 314 1.98 8.35 -15.62
CA MET A 314 0.97 7.86 -14.66
C MET A 314 0.11 9.02 -14.13
N TRP A 315 0.69 10.15 -13.72
CA TRP A 315 -0.07 11.30 -13.22
C TRP A 315 -0.96 11.92 -14.29
N ARG A 316 -0.48 12.02 -15.54
CA ARG A 316 -1.31 12.47 -16.67
C ARG A 316 -2.49 11.54 -16.93
N GLN A 317 -2.27 10.22 -16.94
CA GLN A 317 -3.36 9.24 -17.11
C GLN A 317 -4.38 9.31 -15.97
N GLN A 318 -3.92 9.44 -14.72
CA GLN A 318 -4.78 9.58 -13.55
C GLN A 318 -5.68 10.81 -13.66
N VAL A 319 -5.13 11.97 -14.01
CA VAL A 319 -5.91 13.21 -14.18
C VAL A 319 -6.89 13.10 -15.36
N ASN A 320 -6.49 12.49 -16.48
CA ASN A 320 -7.39 12.25 -17.61
C ASN A 320 -8.56 11.32 -17.24
N LEU A 321 -8.41 10.48 -16.23
CA LEU A 321 -9.45 9.62 -15.69
C LEU A 321 -10.20 10.25 -14.49
N ASN A 322 -10.02 11.57 -14.26
CA ASN A 322 -10.57 12.32 -13.11
C ASN A 322 -10.14 11.78 -11.74
N CYS A 323 -8.99 11.10 -11.66
CA CYS A 323 -8.35 10.77 -10.41
C CYS A 323 -7.41 11.89 -9.97
N ILE A 324 -7.19 12.02 -8.67
CA ILE A 324 -6.34 13.04 -8.07
C ILE A 324 -5.02 12.39 -7.63
N PRO A 325 -3.88 12.65 -8.31
CA PRO A 325 -2.58 12.21 -7.83
C PRO A 325 -2.32 12.76 -6.41
N TYR A 326 -1.93 11.88 -5.45
CA TYR A 326 -1.97 12.28 -4.04
C TYR A 326 -0.66 12.04 -3.29
N TYR A 327 -0.09 10.83 -3.37
CA TYR A 327 1.18 10.52 -2.71
C TYR A 327 2.15 9.77 -3.62
N MET A 328 3.42 10.18 -3.56
CA MET A 328 4.58 9.38 -3.90
C MET A 328 5.29 9.00 -2.61
N PHE A 329 5.23 7.73 -2.22
CA PHE A 329 5.88 7.23 -1.01
C PHE A 329 7.29 6.72 -1.29
N VAL A 330 8.10 6.62 -0.25
CA VAL A 330 9.31 5.80 -0.21
C VAL A 330 8.92 4.38 0.21
N ALA A 331 9.54 3.36 -0.39
CA ALA A 331 9.31 1.96 0.00
C ALA A 331 9.73 1.73 1.46
N ARG A 332 8.92 0.96 2.21
CA ARG A 332 9.17 0.73 3.65
C ARG A 332 10.28 -0.27 3.89
N ASP A 333 10.85 -0.19 5.07
CA ASP A 333 11.98 -0.95 5.61
C ASP A 333 11.62 -2.39 6.05
N THR A 334 10.89 -3.12 5.21
CA THR A 334 10.45 -4.50 5.49
C THR A 334 10.32 -5.33 4.22
N GLY A 335 10.36 -6.64 4.35
CA GLY A 335 10.24 -7.59 3.23
C GLY A 335 11.40 -7.46 2.26
N ALA A 336 11.11 -7.41 0.98
CA ALA A 336 12.12 -7.28 -0.10
C ALA A 336 12.62 -5.84 -0.28
N GLN A 337 12.74 -5.04 0.79
CA GLN A 337 13.15 -3.63 0.71
C GLN A 337 14.46 -3.44 -0.08
N HIS A 338 15.45 -4.31 0.16
CA HIS A 338 16.76 -4.22 -0.53
C HIS A 338 16.63 -4.28 -2.06
N TYR A 339 15.61 -4.97 -2.58
CA TYR A 339 15.31 -5.10 -4.01
C TYR A 339 14.58 -3.88 -4.58
N PHE A 340 13.75 -3.23 -3.78
CA PHE A 340 12.89 -2.12 -4.21
C PHE A 340 13.38 -0.74 -3.80
N LYS A 341 14.33 -0.64 -2.88
CA LYS A 341 14.78 0.64 -2.32
C LYS A 341 15.32 1.58 -3.39
N VAL A 342 15.01 2.85 -3.24
CA VAL A 342 15.55 3.97 -4.01
C VAL A 342 16.08 4.98 -3.00
N PRO A 343 17.34 5.43 -3.09
CA PRO A 343 17.88 6.45 -2.21
C PRO A 343 17.02 7.72 -2.21
N LEU A 344 16.91 8.40 -1.07
CA LEU A 344 16.05 9.57 -0.90
C LEU A 344 16.39 10.71 -1.86
N VAL A 345 17.68 10.91 -2.14
CA VAL A 345 18.18 11.89 -3.10
C VAL A 345 17.71 11.54 -4.52
N GLU A 346 17.83 10.29 -4.93
CA GLU A 346 17.37 9.81 -6.23
C GLU A 346 15.83 9.87 -6.33
N ALA A 347 15.12 9.46 -5.28
CA ALA A 347 13.66 9.53 -5.23
C ALA A 347 13.16 10.97 -5.40
N TRP A 348 13.85 11.94 -4.78
CA TRP A 348 13.55 13.35 -4.96
C TRP A 348 13.86 13.83 -6.38
N ASP A 349 14.96 13.43 -7.00
CA ASP A 349 15.29 13.81 -8.37
C ASP A 349 14.27 13.25 -9.37
N ILE A 350 13.84 12.00 -9.19
CA ILE A 350 12.74 11.39 -9.96
C ILE A 350 11.46 12.22 -9.81
N PHE A 351 11.07 12.53 -8.57
CA PHE A 351 9.88 13.35 -8.28
C PHE A 351 9.97 14.72 -8.98
N ARG A 352 11.08 15.43 -8.81
CA ARG A 352 11.32 16.75 -9.38
C ARG A 352 11.24 16.73 -10.91
N LYS A 353 11.91 15.77 -11.55
CA LYS A 353 11.90 15.61 -13.01
C LYS A 353 10.52 15.25 -13.56
N ALA A 354 9.76 14.40 -12.86
CA ALA A 354 8.38 14.09 -13.21
C ALA A 354 7.48 15.33 -13.08
N TYR A 355 7.65 16.11 -12.01
CA TYR A 355 6.91 17.36 -11.79
C TYR A 355 7.15 18.41 -12.87
N GLN A 356 8.35 18.47 -13.46
CA GLN A 356 8.68 19.36 -14.55
C GLN A 356 7.93 19.03 -15.85
N GLN A 357 7.53 17.78 -16.02
CA GLN A 357 6.90 17.28 -17.25
C GLN A 357 5.37 17.39 -17.25
N VAL A 358 4.75 17.80 -16.16
CA VAL A 358 3.29 17.79 -16.03
C VAL A 358 2.73 19.18 -15.75
N SER A 359 1.46 19.39 -16.12
CA SER A 359 0.73 20.62 -15.87
C SER A 359 0.38 20.81 -14.39
N GLY A 360 -0.02 22.03 -13.98
CA GLY A 360 -0.40 22.35 -12.61
C GLY A 360 -1.48 21.44 -12.03
N VAL A 361 -2.45 20.99 -12.84
CA VAL A 361 -3.53 20.09 -12.40
C VAL A 361 -3.01 18.71 -11.99
N CYS A 362 -1.89 18.25 -12.55
CA CYS A 362 -1.24 16.99 -12.16
C CYS A 362 -0.33 17.17 -10.95
N ARG A 363 0.03 18.41 -10.56
CA ARG A 363 0.99 18.72 -9.49
C ARG A 363 0.36 18.74 -8.09
N THR A 364 -0.48 17.77 -7.80
CA THR A 364 -1.14 17.61 -6.49
C THR A 364 -0.43 16.62 -5.57
N VAL A 365 0.56 15.91 -6.09
CA VAL A 365 1.29 14.85 -5.38
C VAL A 365 2.17 15.42 -4.28
N ARG A 366 2.09 14.82 -3.10
CA ARG A 366 3.00 15.03 -1.98
C ARG A 366 4.04 13.92 -1.95
N GLY A 367 5.30 14.27 -2.13
CA GLY A 367 6.37 13.26 -2.14
C GLY A 367 7.73 13.82 -2.55
N PRO A 368 8.75 12.95 -2.53
CA PRO A 368 8.70 11.62 -1.91
C PRO A 368 8.47 11.71 -0.41
N SER A 369 7.68 10.80 0.15
CA SER A 369 7.34 10.85 1.57
C SER A 369 7.49 9.51 2.27
N MET A 370 7.95 9.55 3.52
CA MET A 370 8.12 8.40 4.42
C MET A 370 7.02 8.41 5.48
N SER A 371 6.39 7.26 5.71
CA SER A 371 5.53 7.04 6.89
C SER A 371 6.37 6.44 8.01
N ALA A 372 7.26 7.26 8.57
CA ALA A 372 8.19 6.88 9.62
C ALA A 372 7.53 6.92 11.02
N MET A 373 8.23 6.46 12.05
CA MET A 373 7.71 6.37 13.41
C MET A 373 7.23 7.72 13.97
N PRO A 374 7.97 8.86 13.82
CA PRO A 374 7.49 10.16 14.34
C PRO A 374 6.33 10.75 13.52
N GLY A 375 6.18 10.39 12.25
CA GLY A 375 5.16 10.97 11.40
C GLY A 375 5.34 10.68 9.92
N LYS A 376 4.59 11.40 9.12
CA LYS A 376 4.71 11.39 7.66
C LYS A 376 5.60 12.56 7.24
N ILE A 377 6.78 12.22 6.72
CA ILE A 377 7.85 13.17 6.39
C ILE A 377 8.04 13.23 4.88
N GLN A 378 8.08 14.43 4.34
CA GLN A 378 8.35 14.70 2.91
C GLN A 378 9.78 15.21 2.73
N VAL A 379 10.48 14.67 1.74
CA VAL A 379 11.72 15.27 1.23
C VAL A 379 11.33 16.43 0.31
N LEU A 380 11.71 17.65 0.71
CA LEU A 380 11.43 18.88 -0.05
C LEU A 380 12.47 19.14 -1.12
N GLY A 381 13.73 18.82 -0.83
CA GLY A 381 14.78 19.05 -1.79
C GLY A 381 16.19 18.95 -1.22
N ILE A 382 17.12 19.07 -2.15
CA ILE A 382 18.55 19.20 -1.86
C ILE A 382 18.95 20.62 -2.14
N GLY A 383 19.57 21.27 -1.17
CA GLY A 383 20.11 22.63 -1.27
C GLY A 383 21.58 22.66 -0.92
N GLU A 384 22.18 23.84 -1.08
CA GLU A 384 23.55 24.11 -0.65
C GLU A 384 23.57 25.36 0.23
N THR A 385 24.22 25.26 1.39
CA THR A 385 24.42 26.37 2.31
C THR A 385 25.75 26.23 2.98
N GLY A 386 26.49 27.36 3.09
CA GLY A 386 27.86 27.35 3.66
C GLY A 386 28.83 26.40 2.95
N GLY A 387 28.67 26.18 1.63
CA GLY A 387 29.49 25.25 0.85
C GLY A 387 29.25 23.77 1.11
N LYS A 388 28.18 23.43 1.84
CA LYS A 388 27.76 22.04 2.12
C LYS A 388 26.38 21.75 1.54
N LYS A 389 26.23 20.59 0.91
CA LYS A 389 24.92 20.08 0.51
C LYS A 389 24.14 19.63 1.74
N ILE A 390 22.87 19.95 1.76
CA ILE A 390 21.92 19.53 2.80
C ILE A 390 20.64 19.01 2.17
N MET A 391 19.94 18.13 2.89
CA MET A 391 18.60 17.69 2.57
C MET A 391 17.59 18.47 3.43
N THR A 392 16.59 19.05 2.79
CA THR A 392 15.48 19.73 3.46
C THR A 392 14.27 18.81 3.51
N LEU A 393 13.71 18.62 4.71
CA LEU A 393 12.55 17.79 4.96
C LEU A 393 11.46 18.58 5.72
N ARG A 394 10.23 18.09 5.71
CA ARG A 394 9.17 18.60 6.60
C ARG A 394 8.22 17.48 7.01
N PHE A 395 7.54 17.70 8.11
CA PHE A 395 6.39 16.88 8.46
C PHE A 395 5.17 17.26 7.61
N LEU A 396 4.51 16.26 7.00
CA LEU A 396 3.16 16.39 6.45
C LEU A 396 2.11 16.16 7.54
N GLN A 397 2.38 15.23 8.44
CA GLN A 397 1.61 14.90 9.65
C GLN A 397 2.59 14.38 10.70
N GLY A 398 2.45 14.80 11.95
CA GLY A 398 3.25 14.35 13.08
C GLY A 398 2.41 13.65 14.13
N ARG A 399 3.06 12.90 15.04
CA ARG A 399 2.42 12.46 16.30
C ARG A 399 2.01 13.68 17.12
N ASN A 400 2.94 14.62 17.28
CA ASN A 400 2.60 15.95 17.77
C ASN A 400 2.10 16.80 16.59
N PRO A 401 0.87 17.35 16.67
CA PRO A 401 0.32 18.23 15.63
C PRO A 401 1.20 19.46 15.32
N ASP A 402 1.95 19.97 16.31
CA ASP A 402 2.82 21.14 16.16
C ASP A 402 4.02 20.91 15.25
N TRP A 403 4.32 19.65 14.93
CA TRP A 403 5.36 19.33 13.95
C TRP A 403 4.88 19.52 12.50
N ALA A 404 3.58 19.61 12.27
CA ALA A 404 3.02 19.70 10.92
C ALA A 404 3.56 20.94 10.19
N ALA A 405 3.99 20.73 8.95
CA ALA A 405 4.62 21.73 8.08
C ALA A 405 5.98 22.29 8.57
N ARG A 406 6.46 21.90 9.74
CA ARG A 406 7.75 22.36 10.28
C ARG A 406 8.89 21.74 9.45
N PRO A 407 9.77 22.57 8.84
CA PRO A 407 10.94 22.08 8.12
C PRO A 407 12.05 21.67 9.09
N PHE A 408 12.88 20.73 8.65
CA PHE A 408 14.12 20.37 9.31
C PHE A 408 15.17 19.93 8.28
N PHE A 409 16.42 19.80 8.72
CA PHE A 409 17.55 19.66 7.82
C PHE A 409 18.40 18.46 8.21
N ALA A 410 18.77 17.66 7.21
CA ALA A 410 19.69 16.55 7.36
C ALA A 410 20.96 16.79 6.53
N GLU A 411 22.07 16.20 6.96
CA GLU A 411 23.27 16.11 6.14
C GLU A 411 22.93 15.42 4.82
N TYR A 412 23.61 15.80 3.75
CA TYR A 412 23.48 15.13 2.46
C TYR A 412 24.08 13.74 2.55
N ASP A 413 23.28 12.75 2.24
CA ASP A 413 23.68 11.35 2.11
C ASP A 413 22.99 10.76 0.88
N ASP A 414 23.77 10.36 -0.12
CA ASP A 414 23.27 9.79 -1.38
C ASP A 414 22.93 8.28 -1.26
N GLN A 415 23.21 7.67 -0.11
CA GLN A 415 22.88 6.27 0.18
C GLN A 415 21.67 6.10 1.09
N ALA A 416 21.28 7.16 1.83
CA ALA A 416 20.17 7.11 2.77
C ALA A 416 18.86 6.74 2.05
N VAL A 417 18.15 5.72 2.57
CA VAL A 417 16.88 5.21 2.01
C VAL A 417 15.70 5.44 2.95
N TRP A 418 15.96 5.76 4.22
CA TRP A 418 14.93 5.96 5.24
C TRP A 418 15.34 7.03 6.24
N LEU A 419 14.38 7.50 7.06
CA LEU A 419 14.62 8.53 8.07
C LEU A 419 15.75 8.19 9.06
N THR A 420 15.84 6.92 9.46
CA THR A 420 16.86 6.44 10.42
C THR A 420 18.28 6.43 9.88
N ASP A 421 18.47 6.57 8.57
CA ASP A 421 19.78 6.66 7.94
C ASP A 421 20.30 8.10 7.95
N LEU A 422 19.40 9.09 8.20
CA LEU A 422 19.73 10.51 8.14
C LEU A 422 20.35 11.01 9.44
N LYS A 423 21.26 11.97 9.31
CA LYS A 423 21.88 12.72 10.41
C LYS A 423 21.44 14.17 10.37
N PRO A 424 21.24 14.82 11.54
CA PRO A 424 20.96 16.26 11.59
C PRO A 424 22.05 17.08 10.93
N ALA A 425 21.67 18.13 10.19
CA ALA A 425 22.61 19.07 9.59
C ALA A 425 23.14 20.08 10.63
N PHE A 426 24.13 20.89 10.22
CA PHE A 426 24.67 22.03 10.97
C PHE A 426 25.36 21.68 12.29
N GLY A 427 25.68 20.42 12.55
CA GLY A 427 26.32 19.95 13.77
C GLY A 427 25.36 19.70 14.93
N ASP A 428 24.06 19.73 14.69
CA ASP A 428 23.05 19.33 15.68
C ASP A 428 23.23 17.86 16.03
N LYS A 429 23.04 17.51 17.30
CA LYS A 429 23.20 16.14 17.79
C LYS A 429 21.99 15.26 17.49
N GLN A 430 20.82 15.87 17.33
CA GLN A 430 19.53 15.20 17.12
C GLN A 430 18.56 16.10 16.36
N PHE A 431 17.56 15.51 15.73
CA PHE A 431 16.47 16.26 15.15
C PHE A 431 15.55 16.83 16.22
N PHE A 432 14.92 17.95 15.95
CA PHE A 432 14.07 18.70 16.90
C PHE A 432 12.95 17.86 17.52
N PHE A 433 12.50 16.80 16.85
CA PHE A 433 11.37 15.97 17.29
C PHE A 433 11.81 14.76 18.14
N GLU A 434 13.10 14.44 18.23
CA GLU A 434 13.56 13.19 18.86
C GLU A 434 13.41 13.21 20.39
N GLU A 435 13.60 14.37 21.04
CA GLU A 435 13.35 14.50 22.48
C GLU A 435 11.87 14.32 22.81
N GLU A 436 11.00 14.98 22.06
CA GLU A 436 9.55 14.92 22.29
C GLU A 436 8.97 13.55 21.91
N LEU A 437 9.62 12.82 21.00
CA LEU A 437 9.13 11.51 20.54
C LEU A 437 9.08 10.47 21.66
N ASN A 438 9.94 10.60 22.66
CA ASN A 438 9.95 9.72 23.84
C ASN A 438 8.71 9.87 24.73
N LEU A 439 7.85 10.86 24.47
CA LEU A 439 6.60 11.09 25.18
C LEU A 439 5.42 10.34 24.58
N TYR A 440 5.61 9.73 23.41
CA TYR A 440 4.60 9.02 22.61
C TYR A 440 4.94 7.53 22.45
#